data_97278abb782caa4a109790ae46ddbdef
#
_entry.id   97278abb782caa4a109790ae46ddbdef
#
_cell.length_a   1.000
_cell.length_b   1.000
_cell.length_c   1.000
_cell.angle_alpha   90.00
_cell.angle_beta   90.00
_cell.angle_gamma   90.00
#
_symmetry.space_group_name_H-M   'P 1'
#
loop_
_entity.id
_entity.type
_entity.pdbx_description
1 polymer ?
#
loop_
_entity_poly.entity_id
_entity_poly.type
_entity_poly.pdbx_seq_one_letter_code
_entity_poly.pdbx_strand_id
1 'polypeptide(L)'
;MGIVFALVLILVQFGLFLNFLDTSANIVAHSHADLWIAAPKIPHVNGGSPLKESHRWQALRVVGVQRVERYDLAFVAWKLPSGAIETVQVAGFPLDGGMGGPWNIVAGGVDALRGE
;
A
#
# COMPACT_ATOMS: atom_id res chain seq x y z
N MET A 1 -11.26 34.63 23.66
CA MET A 1 -11.39 34.11 22.28
C MET A 1 -10.12 33.41 21.79
N GLY A 2 -8.89 33.96 22.01
CA GLY A 2 -7.65 33.36 21.52
C GLY A 2 -7.33 31.96 22.03
N ILE A 3 -7.60 31.66 23.31
CA ILE A 3 -7.33 30.34 23.91
C ILE A 3 -8.22 29.26 23.29
N VAL A 4 -9.49 29.55 23.08
CA VAL A 4 -10.43 28.60 22.44
C VAL A 4 -10.02 28.30 21.01
N PHE A 5 -9.63 29.32 20.27
CA PHE A 5 -9.12 29.16 18.91
C PHE A 5 -7.85 28.30 18.87
N ALA A 6 -6.91 28.56 19.78
CA ALA A 6 -5.67 27.79 19.87
C ALA A 6 -5.94 26.31 20.21
N LEU A 7 -6.85 26.03 21.14
CA LEU A 7 -7.24 24.66 21.49
C LEU A 7 -7.88 23.92 20.32
N VAL A 8 -8.80 24.57 19.61
CA VAL A 8 -9.42 23.97 18.40
C VAL A 8 -8.37 23.66 17.34
N LEU A 9 -7.45 24.59 17.11
CA LEU A 9 -6.38 24.39 16.13
C LEU A 9 -5.48 23.18 16.49
N ILE A 10 -5.09 23.07 17.76
CA ILE A 10 -4.29 21.94 18.25
C ILE A 10 -5.04 20.62 18.06
N LEU A 11 -6.33 20.56 18.42
CA LEU A 11 -7.14 19.35 18.28
C LEU A 11 -7.29 18.94 16.83
N VAL A 12 -7.52 19.89 15.93
CA VAL A 12 -7.61 19.60 14.48
C VAL A 12 -6.29 19.09 13.94
N GLN A 13 -5.17 19.74 14.27
CA GLN A 13 -3.84 19.30 13.83
C GLN A 13 -3.50 17.92 14.36
N PHE A 14 -3.81 17.64 15.62
CA PHE A 14 -3.57 16.34 16.23
C PHE A 14 -4.43 15.25 15.56
N GLY A 15 -5.70 15.54 15.27
CA GLY A 15 -6.58 14.62 14.54
C GLY A 15 -6.07 14.32 13.12
N LEU A 16 -5.63 15.35 12.40
CA LEU A 16 -5.02 15.18 11.06
C LEU A 16 -3.74 14.35 11.13
N PHE A 17 -2.90 14.58 12.13
CA PHE A 17 -1.66 13.82 12.32
C PHE A 17 -1.94 12.33 12.59
N LEU A 18 -2.89 12.02 13.47
CA LEU A 18 -3.28 10.63 13.73
C LEU A 18 -3.84 9.94 12.48
N ASN A 19 -4.70 10.63 11.73
CA ASN A 19 -5.23 10.10 10.47
C ASN A 19 -4.13 9.88 9.42
N PHE A 20 -3.15 10.75 9.35
CA PHE A 20 -1.99 10.58 8.47
C PHE A 20 -1.17 9.34 8.84
N LEU A 21 -0.91 9.12 10.13
CA LEU A 21 -0.19 7.92 10.59
C LEU A 21 -0.95 6.64 10.25
N ASP A 22 -2.25 6.61 10.51
CA ASP A 22 -3.11 5.46 10.23
C ASP A 22 -3.15 5.16 8.73
N THR A 23 -3.39 6.16 7.91
CA THR A 23 -3.41 6.02 6.44
C THR A 23 -2.06 5.54 5.88
N SER A 24 -0.95 6.03 6.43
CA SER A 24 0.40 5.65 5.99
C SER A 24 0.74 4.20 6.32
N ALA A 25 0.23 3.67 7.43
CA ALA A 25 0.45 2.30 7.87
C ALA A 25 -0.52 1.27 7.24
N ASN A 26 -1.61 1.72 6.65
CA ASN A 26 -2.72 0.87 6.22
C ASN A 26 -2.31 -0.25 5.25
N ILE A 27 -1.47 0.05 4.26
CA ILE A 27 -1.00 -0.94 3.29
C ILE A 27 -0.23 -2.07 4.00
N VAL A 28 0.64 -1.71 4.93
CA VAL A 28 1.45 -2.68 5.67
C VAL A 28 0.59 -3.47 6.65
N ALA A 29 -0.26 -2.79 7.40
CA ALA A 29 -1.13 -3.40 8.40
C ALA A 29 -2.13 -4.42 7.82
N HIS A 30 -2.63 -4.19 6.60
CA HIS A 30 -3.61 -5.05 5.94
C HIS A 30 -2.98 -6.02 4.91
N SER A 31 -1.67 -6.03 4.80
CA SER A 31 -0.98 -6.90 3.81
C SER A 31 -0.94 -8.36 4.18
N HIS A 32 -1.22 -8.72 5.44
CA HIS A 32 -1.05 -10.07 5.99
C HIS A 32 0.38 -10.61 5.83
N ALA A 33 1.37 -9.73 5.78
CA ALA A 33 2.79 -10.08 5.70
C ALA A 33 3.50 -9.69 6.99
N ASP A 34 4.28 -10.61 7.56
CA ASP A 34 5.07 -10.36 8.77
C ASP A 34 6.30 -9.48 8.49
N LEU A 35 6.86 -9.59 7.28
CA LEU A 35 8.05 -8.87 6.86
C LEU A 35 7.91 -8.32 5.44
N TRP A 36 8.51 -7.16 5.22
CA TRP A 36 8.59 -6.52 3.92
C TRP A 36 10.03 -6.42 3.46
N ILE A 37 10.29 -6.82 2.22
CA ILE A 37 11.59 -6.66 1.58
C ILE A 37 11.47 -5.54 0.55
N ALA A 38 12.26 -4.51 0.72
CA ALA A 38 12.26 -3.35 -0.15
C ALA A 38 13.67 -3.05 -0.66
N ALA A 39 13.78 -2.31 -1.75
CA ALA A 39 15.06 -1.85 -2.25
C ALA A 39 15.75 -0.93 -1.23
N PRO A 40 17.09 -0.93 -1.13
CA PRO A 40 17.79 -0.06 -0.20
C PRO A 40 17.59 1.42 -0.57
N LYS A 41 17.58 2.28 0.43
CA LYS A 41 17.48 3.76 0.30
C LYS A 41 16.17 4.25 -0.29
N ILE A 42 15.07 3.51 -0.17
CA ILE A 42 13.76 4.04 -0.51
C ILE A 42 13.26 4.97 0.60
N PRO A 43 12.77 6.16 0.27
CA PRO A 43 12.26 7.11 1.27
C PRO A 43 10.87 6.71 1.82
N HIS A 44 10.10 5.95 1.06
CA HIS A 44 8.74 5.52 1.42
C HIS A 44 8.33 4.28 0.61
N VAL A 45 7.36 3.54 1.10
CA VAL A 45 6.89 2.26 0.51
C VAL A 45 6.42 2.44 -0.94
N ASN A 46 5.84 3.59 -1.27
CA ASN A 46 5.26 3.86 -2.59
C ASN A 46 6.27 4.34 -3.63
N GLY A 47 7.54 4.48 -3.28
CA GLY A 47 8.57 4.99 -4.19
C GLY A 47 9.86 4.22 -4.00
N GLY A 48 10.23 3.42 -4.96
CA GLY A 48 11.47 2.66 -4.89
C GLY A 48 11.88 2.07 -6.23
N SER A 49 13.10 1.62 -6.29
CA SER A 49 13.58 0.84 -7.43
C SER A 49 13.00 -0.57 -7.39
N PRO A 50 12.67 -1.15 -8.55
CA PRO A 50 12.18 -2.52 -8.59
C PRO A 50 13.23 -3.50 -8.04
N LEU A 51 12.77 -4.46 -7.26
CA LEU A 51 13.59 -5.57 -6.79
C LEU A 51 13.76 -6.62 -7.91
N LYS A 52 14.94 -7.22 -7.96
CA LYS A 52 15.18 -8.35 -8.87
C LYS A 52 14.45 -9.59 -8.35
N GLU A 53 13.91 -10.39 -9.25
CA GLU A 53 13.23 -11.65 -8.91
C GLU A 53 14.16 -12.61 -8.11
N SER A 54 15.46 -12.52 -8.29
CA SER A 54 16.44 -13.28 -7.52
C SER A 54 16.34 -13.08 -6.01
N HIS A 55 15.93 -11.89 -5.54
CA HIS A 55 15.77 -11.61 -4.11
C HIS A 55 14.62 -12.43 -3.50
N ARG A 56 13.56 -12.68 -4.26
CA ARG A 56 12.47 -13.58 -3.85
C ARG A 56 12.99 -14.98 -3.56
N TRP A 57 13.78 -15.52 -4.47
CA TRP A 57 14.38 -16.86 -4.29
C TRP A 57 15.39 -16.92 -3.16
N GLN A 58 16.15 -15.84 -2.94
CA GLN A 58 17.05 -15.75 -1.80
C GLN A 58 16.28 -15.74 -0.47
N ALA A 59 15.19 -14.97 -0.39
CA ALA A 59 14.35 -14.92 0.80
C ALA A 59 13.71 -16.28 1.13
N LEU A 60 13.24 -17.02 0.12
CA LEU A 60 12.66 -18.36 0.31
C LEU A 60 13.65 -19.40 0.86
N ARG A 61 14.97 -19.16 0.75
CA ARG A 61 16.01 -20.04 1.30
C ARG A 61 16.30 -19.79 2.78
N VAL A 62 15.76 -18.71 3.34
CA VAL A 62 15.97 -18.36 4.74
C VAL A 62 15.12 -19.28 5.62
N VAL A 63 15.73 -19.89 6.63
CA VAL A 63 15.02 -20.77 7.58
C VAL A 63 13.94 -19.98 8.32
N GLY A 64 12.72 -20.50 8.34
CA GLY A 64 11.57 -19.86 8.96
C GLY A 64 10.70 -19.07 7.99
N VAL A 65 11.14 -18.80 6.76
CA VAL A 65 10.32 -18.18 5.73
C VAL A 65 9.46 -19.25 5.06
N GLN A 66 8.15 -19.13 5.24
CA GLN A 66 7.19 -20.07 4.66
C GLN A 66 6.77 -19.66 3.25
N ARG A 67 6.70 -18.34 3.00
CA ARG A 67 6.16 -17.80 1.75
C ARG A 67 6.72 -16.42 1.46
N VAL A 68 6.94 -16.12 0.19
CA VAL A 68 7.36 -14.80 -0.29
C VAL A 68 6.53 -14.45 -1.51
N GLU A 69 5.79 -13.36 -1.42
CA GLU A 69 4.95 -12.85 -2.49
C GLU A 69 5.50 -11.55 -3.06
N ARG A 70 5.16 -11.30 -4.31
CA ARG A 70 5.49 -10.06 -5.00
C ARG A 70 4.39 -9.04 -4.77
N TYR A 71 4.80 -7.81 -4.50
CA TYR A 71 3.90 -6.67 -4.39
C TYR A 71 4.46 -5.50 -5.20
N ASP A 72 3.72 -5.09 -6.20
CA ASP A 72 4.14 -4.00 -7.09
C ASP A 72 3.26 -2.78 -6.84
N LEU A 73 3.89 -1.61 -6.70
CA LEU A 73 3.20 -0.33 -6.63
C LEU A 73 3.70 0.58 -7.73
N ALA A 74 2.78 1.18 -8.47
CA ALA A 74 3.10 2.13 -9.52
C ALA A 74 2.09 3.27 -9.54
N PHE A 75 2.56 4.47 -9.87
CA PHE A 75 1.70 5.59 -10.22
C PHE A 75 1.56 5.64 -11.72
N VAL A 76 0.32 5.65 -12.19
CA VAL A 76 0.00 5.70 -13.63
C VAL A 76 -0.98 6.83 -13.92
N ALA A 77 -0.87 7.40 -15.09
CA ALA A 77 -1.84 8.39 -15.57
C ALA A 77 -3.06 7.66 -16.14
N TRP A 78 -4.21 7.88 -15.54
CA TRP A 78 -5.47 7.33 -15.99
C TRP A 78 -6.31 8.41 -16.67
N LYS A 79 -6.70 8.13 -17.93
CA LYS A 79 -7.58 9.01 -18.68
C LYS A 79 -9.03 8.63 -18.37
N LEU A 80 -9.76 9.56 -17.75
CA LEU A 80 -11.17 9.39 -17.45
C LEU A 80 -12.03 9.49 -18.74
N PRO A 81 -13.25 8.96 -18.72
CA PRO A 81 -14.20 9.12 -19.85
C PRO A 81 -14.49 10.58 -20.18
N SER A 82 -14.38 11.50 -19.22
CA SER A 82 -14.49 12.95 -19.42
C SER A 82 -13.33 13.57 -20.20
N GLY A 83 -12.24 12.81 -20.45
CA GLY A 83 -11.02 13.28 -21.08
C GLY A 83 -9.98 13.86 -20.11
N ALA A 84 -10.30 14.03 -18.83
CA ALA A 84 -9.35 14.44 -17.81
C ALA A 84 -8.33 13.33 -17.52
N ILE A 85 -7.11 13.72 -17.17
CA ILE A 85 -6.05 12.78 -16.80
C ILE A 85 -5.83 12.92 -15.28
N GLU A 86 -5.94 11.82 -14.58
CA GLU A 86 -5.67 11.73 -13.15
C GLU A 86 -4.53 10.74 -12.86
N THR A 87 -3.75 11.04 -11.83
CA THR A 87 -2.72 10.10 -11.36
C THR A 87 -3.36 9.14 -10.36
N VAL A 88 -3.31 7.86 -10.68
CA VAL A 88 -3.82 6.79 -9.81
C VAL A 88 -2.68 5.88 -9.37
N GLN A 89 -2.77 5.37 -8.15
CA GLN A 89 -1.87 4.34 -7.67
C GLN A 89 -2.45 2.96 -8.01
N VAL A 90 -1.65 2.15 -8.68
CA VAL A 90 -1.99 0.77 -9.01
C VAL A 90 -1.17 -0.16 -8.15
N ALA A 91 -1.84 -1.10 -7.50
CA ALA A 91 -1.21 -2.15 -6.73
C ALA A 91 -1.37 -3.50 -7.44
N GLY A 92 -0.26 -4.17 -7.67
CA GLY A 92 -0.22 -5.54 -8.22
C GLY A 92 0.14 -6.54 -7.12
N PHE A 93 -0.67 -7.57 -6.96
CA PHE A 93 -0.49 -8.62 -5.96
C PHE A 93 -0.94 -9.98 -6.51
N PRO A 94 -0.41 -11.10 -5.98
CA PRO A 94 -0.84 -12.44 -6.39
C PRO A 94 -2.24 -12.77 -5.89
N LEU A 95 -3.14 -13.14 -6.79
CA LEU A 95 -4.54 -13.43 -6.46
C LEU A 95 -4.69 -14.68 -5.58
N ASP A 96 -3.80 -15.65 -5.71
CA ASP A 96 -3.85 -16.92 -4.98
C ASP A 96 -3.22 -16.84 -3.59
N GLY A 97 -2.54 -15.75 -3.31
CA GLY A 97 -1.68 -15.57 -2.15
C GLY A 97 -2.37 -15.09 -0.90
N GLY A 98 -3.37 -14.28 -1.02
CA GLY A 98 -4.01 -13.61 0.11
C GLY A 98 -3.17 -12.52 0.78
N MET A 99 -1.90 -12.32 0.36
CA MET A 99 -1.06 -11.23 0.85
C MET A 99 -1.16 -10.00 -0.07
N GLY A 100 -1.24 -8.82 0.52
CA GLY A 100 -1.29 -7.55 -0.21
C GLY A 100 -2.58 -7.29 -0.98
N GLY A 101 -3.60 -8.14 -0.82
CA GLY A 101 -4.89 -7.98 -1.46
C GLY A 101 -5.70 -6.81 -0.91
N PRO A 102 -6.77 -6.42 -1.60
CA PRO A 102 -7.64 -5.35 -1.15
C PRO A 102 -8.36 -5.75 0.14
N TRP A 103 -8.51 -4.80 1.03
CA TRP A 103 -9.29 -4.93 2.27
C TRP A 103 -10.52 -4.03 2.19
N ASN A 104 -11.53 -4.32 3.00
CA ASN A 104 -12.76 -3.54 3.07
C ASN A 104 -13.50 -3.42 1.72
N ILE A 105 -13.64 -4.54 1.02
CA ILE A 105 -14.34 -4.59 -0.27
C ILE A 105 -15.83 -4.28 -0.06
N VAL A 106 -16.33 -3.24 -0.72
CA VAL A 106 -17.73 -2.79 -0.60
C VAL A 106 -18.64 -3.51 -1.62
N ALA A 107 -18.10 -3.84 -2.79
CA ALA A 107 -18.84 -4.54 -3.84
C ALA A 107 -17.88 -5.37 -4.69
N GLY A 108 -18.32 -6.51 -5.19
CA GLY A 108 -17.48 -7.46 -5.93
C GLY A 108 -16.61 -8.31 -5.00
N GLY A 109 -15.53 -8.87 -5.54
CA GLY A 109 -14.58 -9.70 -4.82
C GLY A 109 -13.27 -9.83 -5.57
N VAL A 110 -12.25 -10.40 -4.93
CA VAL A 110 -10.93 -10.65 -5.54
C VAL A 110 -11.04 -11.57 -6.76
N ASP A 111 -12.00 -12.47 -6.76
CA ASP A 111 -12.21 -13.38 -7.90
C ASP A 111 -12.62 -12.65 -9.19
N ALA A 112 -13.25 -11.50 -9.07
CA ALA A 112 -13.57 -10.65 -10.22
C ALA A 112 -12.33 -10.07 -10.94
N LEU A 113 -11.16 -10.08 -10.26
CA LEU A 113 -9.89 -9.64 -10.83
C LEU A 113 -9.19 -10.73 -11.66
N ARG A 114 -9.67 -11.97 -11.61
CA ARG A 114 -9.06 -13.10 -12.36
C ARG A 114 -9.28 -13.01 -13.87
N GLY A 115 -10.20 -12.17 -14.32
CA GLY A 115 -10.60 -12.10 -15.73
C GLY A 115 -11.29 -13.40 -16.20
N GLU A 116 -12.10 -13.30 -17.23
CA GLU A 116 -12.60 -14.46 -17.98
C GLU A 116 -11.55 -14.92 -19.01
#